data_f6244c568c66f309249e41aeedce8df1
#
_entry.id   f6244c568c66f309249e41aeedce8df1
#
_cell.length_a   1.000
_cell.length_b   1.000
_cell.length_c   1.000
_cell.angle_alpha   90.00
_cell.angle_beta   90.00
_cell.angle_gamma   90.00
#
_symmetry.space_group_name_H-M   'P 1'
#
loop_
_entity.id
_entity.type
_entity.pdbx_description
1 polymer ?
#
loop_
_entity_poly.entity_id
_entity_poly.type
_entity_poly.pdbx_seq_one_letter_code
_entity_poly.pdbx_strand_id
1 'polypeptide(L)'
;ERPIPFKHMIYVGDGTTDIPCMRLVKNSGGHSIAVYNPDQKGARREMASLIHDNRVSHVCPADYSEGSDMDVLVKTIIDKIDLDDRLEKLEVVK
;
A
#
# COMPACT_ATOMS: atom_id res chain seq x y z
N GLU A 1 -2.26 19.81 16.92
CA GLU A 1 -2.09 19.16 15.62
C GLU A 1 -2.12 17.64 15.79
N ARG A 2 -2.96 16.99 15.01
CA ARG A 2 -3.12 15.54 15.13
C ARG A 2 -2.25 14.82 14.14
N PRO A 3 -1.53 13.76 14.55
CA PRO A 3 -0.83 12.94 13.58
C PRO A 3 -1.82 12.17 12.71
N ILE A 4 -1.43 11.89 11.48
CA ILE A 4 -2.25 11.08 10.58
C ILE A 4 -2.13 9.62 11.05
N PRO A 5 -3.27 8.93 11.28
CA PRO A 5 -3.21 7.52 11.65
C PRO A 5 -2.55 6.67 10.57
N PHE A 6 -1.74 5.70 10.95
CA PHE A 6 -1.09 4.82 9.98
C PHE A 6 -2.09 4.09 9.09
N LYS A 7 -3.27 3.75 9.62
CA LYS A 7 -4.30 3.07 8.82
C LYS A 7 -4.80 3.88 7.63
N HIS A 8 -4.55 5.21 7.65
CA HIS A 8 -4.91 6.10 6.54
C HIS A 8 -3.72 6.35 5.60
N MET A 9 -2.59 5.72 5.84
CA MET A 9 -1.40 5.93 5.02
C MET A 9 -1.27 4.92 3.91
N ILE A 10 -0.82 5.39 2.75
CA ILE A 10 -0.43 4.56 1.63
C ILE A 10 1.02 4.92 1.33
N TYR A 11 1.91 3.97 1.46
CA TYR A 11 3.33 4.14 1.17
C TYR A 11 3.68 3.41 -0.11
N VAL A 12 4.32 4.10 -1.04
CA VAL A 12 4.75 3.52 -2.31
C VAL A 12 6.26 3.55 -2.37
N GLY A 13 6.87 2.40 -2.54
CA GLY A 13 8.33 2.28 -2.61
C GLY A 13 8.76 1.45 -3.81
N ASP A 14 9.89 1.81 -4.40
CA ASP A 14 10.40 1.14 -5.60
C ASP A 14 11.77 0.50 -5.42
N GLY A 15 12.29 0.47 -4.21
CA GLY A 15 13.61 -0.08 -3.97
C GLY A 15 13.77 -0.72 -2.62
N THR A 16 14.90 -1.43 -2.46
CA THR A 16 15.19 -2.14 -1.21
C THR A 16 15.39 -1.20 -0.03
N THR A 17 15.78 0.04 -0.28
CA THR A 17 15.95 1.03 0.77
C THR A 17 14.63 1.45 1.41
N ASP A 18 13.51 1.22 0.71
CA ASP A 18 12.19 1.54 1.22
C ASP A 18 11.60 0.46 2.13
N ILE A 19 12.22 -0.72 2.19
CA ILE A 19 11.67 -1.85 2.92
C ILE A 19 11.38 -1.53 4.40
N PRO A 20 12.28 -0.89 5.16
CA PRO A 20 11.97 -0.59 6.55
C PRO A 20 10.74 0.31 6.71
N CYS A 21 10.58 1.31 5.85
CA CYS A 21 9.42 2.20 5.89
C CYS A 21 8.14 1.47 5.48
N MET A 22 8.21 0.65 4.44
CA MET A 22 7.06 -0.13 3.98
C MET A 22 6.58 -1.10 5.06
N ARG A 23 7.53 -1.75 5.73
CA ARG A 23 7.21 -2.68 6.80
C ARG A 23 6.56 -1.95 7.99
N LEU A 24 7.11 -0.80 8.35
CA LEU A 24 6.56 0.00 9.44
C LEU A 24 5.12 0.40 9.16
N VAL A 25 4.85 0.94 7.97
CA VAL A 25 3.50 1.37 7.59
C VAL A 25 2.55 0.18 7.59
N LYS A 26 2.94 -0.94 7.00
CA LYS A 26 2.11 -2.13 6.96
C LYS A 26 1.79 -2.65 8.36
N ASN A 27 2.81 -2.80 9.21
CA ASN A 27 2.64 -3.35 10.55
C ASN A 27 1.86 -2.42 11.47
N SER A 28 1.76 -1.15 11.11
CA SER A 28 1.01 -0.16 11.87
C SER A 28 -0.41 0.04 11.34
N GLY A 29 -0.86 -0.82 10.44
CA GLY A 29 -2.23 -0.80 9.92
C GLY A 29 -2.42 -0.05 8.62
N GLY A 30 -1.35 0.54 8.08
CA GLY A 30 -1.39 1.22 6.78
C GLY A 30 -1.20 0.26 5.62
N HIS A 31 -1.07 0.83 4.43
CA HIS A 31 -0.93 0.07 3.20
C HIS A 31 0.40 0.39 2.55
N SER A 32 1.19 -0.62 2.26
CA SER A 32 2.48 -0.47 1.59
C SER A 32 2.44 -1.15 0.24
N ILE A 33 2.83 -0.42 -0.79
CA ILE A 33 2.83 -0.91 -2.16
C ILE A 33 4.26 -0.86 -2.68
N ALA A 34 4.78 -2.02 -3.09
CA ALA A 34 6.07 -2.08 -3.78
C ALA A 34 5.82 -2.04 -5.27
N VAL A 35 6.48 -1.13 -5.96
CA VAL A 35 6.35 -1.01 -7.42
C VAL A 35 7.64 -1.46 -8.08
N TYR A 36 7.51 -2.02 -9.28
CA TYR A 36 8.64 -2.51 -10.03
C TYR A 36 8.56 -2.06 -11.49
N ASN A 37 9.72 -1.97 -12.14
CA ASN A 37 9.77 -1.70 -13.57
C ASN A 37 9.47 -3.00 -14.31
N PRO A 38 8.33 -3.09 -15.04
CA PRO A 38 7.95 -4.33 -15.72
C PRO A 38 8.91 -4.74 -16.82
N ASP A 39 9.72 -3.80 -17.33
CA ASP A 39 10.72 -4.09 -18.37
C ASP A 39 12.02 -4.64 -17.80
N GLN A 40 12.20 -4.57 -16.49
CA GLN A 40 13.41 -5.07 -15.86
C GLN A 40 13.24 -6.54 -15.53
N LYS A 41 14.13 -7.37 -16.09
CA LYS A 41 14.08 -8.82 -15.87
C LYS A 41 14.23 -9.16 -14.40
N GLY A 42 13.32 -9.98 -13.90
CA GLY A 42 13.39 -10.44 -12.52
C GLY A 42 12.82 -9.48 -11.50
N ALA A 43 12.49 -8.24 -11.87
CA ALA A 43 12.00 -7.23 -10.93
C ALA A 43 10.69 -7.65 -10.25
N ARG A 44 9.76 -8.21 -11.02
CA ARG A 44 8.49 -8.67 -10.48
C ARG A 44 8.69 -9.75 -9.42
N ARG A 45 9.54 -10.73 -9.71
CA ARG A 45 9.81 -11.84 -8.78
C ARG A 45 10.46 -11.32 -7.50
N GLU A 46 11.43 -10.42 -7.64
CA GLU A 46 12.13 -9.84 -6.50
C GLU A 46 11.15 -9.09 -5.59
N MET A 47 10.29 -8.26 -6.17
CA MET A 47 9.32 -7.50 -5.39
C MET A 47 8.21 -8.39 -4.81
N ALA A 48 7.81 -9.45 -5.52
CA ALA A 48 6.79 -10.38 -5.03
C ALA A 48 7.25 -11.09 -3.77
N SER A 49 8.55 -11.31 -3.60
CA SER A 49 9.07 -11.93 -2.39
C SER A 49 8.78 -11.09 -1.13
N LEU A 50 8.60 -9.78 -1.29
CA LEU A 50 8.30 -8.90 -0.16
C LEU A 50 6.92 -9.16 0.42
N ILE A 51 5.96 -9.61 -0.40
CA ILE A 51 4.65 -10.03 0.09
C ILE A 51 4.81 -11.31 0.90
N HIS A 52 5.55 -12.26 0.36
CA HIS A 52 5.81 -13.53 1.03
C HIS A 52 6.48 -13.31 2.38
N ASP A 53 7.42 -12.36 2.45
CA ASP A 53 8.14 -12.03 3.68
C ASP A 53 7.33 -11.09 4.59
N ASN A 54 6.10 -10.78 4.21
CA ASN A 54 5.20 -9.95 5.02
C ASN A 54 5.71 -8.52 5.21
N ARG A 55 6.43 -7.99 4.23
CA ARG A 55 7.01 -6.64 4.30
C ARG A 55 6.18 -5.58 3.60
N VAL A 56 5.35 -5.99 2.63
CA VAL A 56 4.46 -5.09 1.91
C VAL A 56 3.08 -5.72 1.77
N SER A 57 2.09 -4.87 1.49
CA SER A 57 0.71 -5.32 1.31
C SER A 57 0.43 -5.72 -0.14
N HIS A 58 1.02 -5.01 -1.09
CA HIS A 58 0.76 -5.20 -2.52
C HIS A 58 2.01 -4.96 -3.34
N VAL A 59 2.06 -5.57 -4.52
CA VAL A 59 3.12 -5.36 -5.51
C VAL A 59 2.45 -5.11 -6.85
N CYS A 60 2.88 -4.08 -7.57
CA CYS A 60 2.35 -3.79 -8.90
C CYS A 60 3.38 -3.11 -9.79
N PRO A 61 3.17 -3.10 -11.11
CA PRO A 61 4.06 -2.38 -12.01
C PRO A 61 4.07 -0.88 -11.73
N ALA A 62 5.22 -0.24 -11.96
CA ALA A 62 5.37 1.21 -11.79
C ALA A 62 4.76 1.96 -12.97
N ASP A 63 3.45 1.87 -13.10
CA ASP A 63 2.66 2.56 -14.13
C ASP A 63 1.58 3.35 -13.42
N TYR A 64 1.72 4.67 -13.46
CA TYR A 64 0.83 5.57 -12.74
C TYR A 64 -0.26 6.16 -13.64
N SER A 65 -0.41 5.66 -14.87
CA SER A 65 -1.42 6.16 -15.78
C SER A 65 -2.83 5.75 -15.32
N GLU A 66 -3.82 6.50 -15.80
CA GLU A 66 -5.21 6.22 -15.50
C GLU A 66 -5.60 4.84 -16.01
N GLY A 67 -6.27 4.06 -15.16
CA GLY A 67 -6.70 2.71 -15.50
C GLY A 67 -5.63 1.64 -15.33
N SER A 68 -4.41 2.02 -14.93
CA SER A 68 -3.35 1.04 -14.66
C SER A 68 -3.64 0.27 -13.36
N ASP A 69 -2.90 -0.83 -13.16
CA ASP A 69 -3.03 -1.62 -11.93
C ASP A 69 -2.80 -0.75 -10.69
N MET A 70 -1.82 0.14 -10.74
CA MET A 70 -1.53 1.05 -9.64
C MET A 70 -2.70 1.99 -9.37
N ASP A 71 -3.28 2.56 -10.42
CA ASP A 71 -4.42 3.46 -10.30
C ASP A 71 -5.62 2.76 -9.65
N VAL A 72 -5.96 1.57 -10.14
CA VAL A 72 -7.05 0.77 -9.59
C VAL A 72 -6.79 0.40 -8.14
N LEU A 73 -5.57 -0.02 -7.83
CA LEU A 73 -5.19 -0.43 -6.48
C LEU A 73 -5.31 0.73 -5.50
N VAL A 74 -4.75 1.89 -5.83
CA VAL A 74 -4.79 3.06 -4.94
C VAL A 74 -6.23 3.51 -4.71
N LYS A 75 -7.05 3.56 -5.76
CA LYS A 75 -8.45 3.94 -5.63
C LYS A 75 -9.22 2.96 -4.75
N THR A 76 -8.92 1.67 -4.88
CA THR A 76 -9.57 0.64 -4.07
C THR A 76 -9.17 0.78 -2.60
N ILE A 77 -7.90 1.05 -2.32
CA ILE A 77 -7.43 1.27 -0.96
C ILE A 77 -8.10 2.51 -0.34
N ILE A 78 -8.20 3.59 -1.10
CA ILE A 78 -8.87 4.80 -0.64
C ILE A 78 -10.33 4.52 -0.29
N ASP A 79 -11.02 3.76 -1.12
CA ASP A 79 -12.42 3.38 -0.85
C ASP A 79 -12.51 2.55 0.43
N LYS A 80 -11.58 1.64 0.64
CA LYS A 80 -11.55 0.83 1.86
C LYS A 80 -11.33 1.70 3.10
N ILE A 81 -10.40 2.64 3.04
CA ILE A 81 -10.13 3.55 4.14
C ILE A 81 -11.38 4.35 4.48
N ASP A 82 -12.09 4.84 3.47
CA ASP A 82 -13.31 5.61 3.66
C ASP A 82 -14.40 4.76 4.30
N LEU A 83 -14.57 3.52 3.85
CA LEU A 83 -15.56 2.61 4.42
C LEU A 83 -15.22 2.24 5.87
N ASP A 84 -13.97 1.98 6.16
CA ASP A 84 -13.53 1.69 7.53
C ASP A 84 -13.80 2.86 8.46
N ASP A 85 -13.56 4.07 7.98
CA ASP A 85 -13.79 5.29 8.74
C ASP A 85 -15.28 5.49 9.03
N ARG A 86 -16.13 5.24 8.03
CA ARG A 86 -17.58 5.30 8.21
C ARG A 86 -18.06 4.26 9.21
N LEU A 87 -17.51 3.06 9.14
CA LEU A 87 -17.88 1.99 10.06
C LEU A 87 -17.52 2.34 11.50
N GLU A 88 -16.35 2.91 11.71
CA GLU A 88 -15.94 3.36 13.04
C GLU A 88 -16.89 4.40 13.61
N LYS A 89 -17.35 5.34 12.78
CA LYS A 89 -18.33 6.35 13.22
C LYS A 89 -19.63 5.72 13.62
N LEU A 90 -20.06 4.67 12.96
CA LEU A 90 -21.28 3.96 13.30
C LEU A 90 -21.15 3.19 14.61
N GLU A 91 -19.97 2.69 14.92
CA GLU A 91 -19.72 1.98 16.17
C GLU A 91 -19.90 2.88 17.39
N VAL A 92 -19.66 4.16 17.21
CA VAL A 92 -19.75 5.12 18.32
C VAL A 92 -21.19 5.41 18.72
N VAL A 93 -22.15 5.07 17.88
CA VAL A 93 -23.56 5.42 18.08
C VAL A 93 -24.25 4.60 19.18
N LYS A 94 -23.56 3.71 19.79
CA LYS A 94 -24.12 2.89 20.88
C LYS A 94 -24.58 3.73 22.12
#